data_f4dda35ba1113c8b7d3deb1f4e6a5a11
#
_entry.id   f4dda35ba1113c8b7d3deb1f4e6a5a11
#
_cell.length_a   1.000
_cell.length_b   1.000
_cell.length_c   1.000
_cell.angle_alpha   90.00
_cell.angle_beta   90.00
_cell.angle_gamma   90.00
#
_symmetry.space_group_name_H-M   'P 1'
#
loop_
_entity.id
_entity.type
_entity.pdbx_description
1 polymer ?
#
loop_
_entity_poly.entity_id
_entity_poly.type
_entity_poly.pdbx_seq_one_letter_code
_entity_poly.pdbx_strand_id
1 'polypeptide(L)'
;MLPQFWTRTVEFLLGREGRSLHLKAAGGATAALGAVMLLGSWAVVAAEEGARGANLTSYPKALWWSVETATTVGYGDFYPVTLWGRIVGAVVMVVGITTYGMVTAALATWFVGREEKRRHRLAHTAHELCEDTARALHDRFDRLEHLVTSRDRPEGRPE
;
A
#
# COMPACT_ATOMS: atom_id res chain seq x y z
N MET A 1 12.83 2.88 -27.62
CA MET A 1 13.70 2.04 -26.75
C MET A 1 13.80 2.71 -25.41
N LEU A 2 13.00 2.28 -24.42
CA LEU A 2 13.12 2.76 -23.04
C LEU A 2 14.41 2.18 -22.45
N PRO A 3 15.25 2.96 -21.77
CA PRO A 3 16.52 2.47 -21.25
C PRO A 3 16.25 1.38 -20.20
N GLN A 4 16.96 0.25 -20.32
CA GLN A 4 16.86 -0.94 -19.44
C GLN A 4 17.06 -0.63 -17.95
N PHE A 5 17.54 0.54 -17.62
CA PHE A 5 17.67 1.05 -16.25
C PHE A 5 16.29 1.25 -15.58
N TRP A 6 15.30 1.77 -16.30
CA TRP A 6 13.95 1.99 -15.77
C TRP A 6 13.18 0.67 -15.51
N THR A 7 13.36 -0.32 -16.38
CA THR A 7 12.70 -1.64 -16.20
C THR A 7 13.23 -2.38 -14.97
N ARG A 8 14.55 -2.36 -14.74
CA ARG A 8 15.16 -2.95 -13.54
C ARG A 8 14.75 -2.24 -12.26
N THR A 9 14.60 -0.92 -12.29
CA THR A 9 14.14 -0.15 -11.13
C THR A 9 12.68 -0.45 -10.81
N VAL A 10 11.84 -0.61 -11.83
CA VAL A 10 10.42 -0.98 -11.66
C VAL A 10 10.28 -2.44 -11.18
N GLU A 11 11.05 -3.38 -11.73
CA GLU A 11 11.06 -4.78 -11.28
C GLU A 11 11.58 -4.94 -9.85
N PHE A 12 12.59 -4.16 -9.45
CA PHE A 12 13.08 -4.13 -8.06
C PHE A 12 12.04 -3.57 -7.08
N LEU A 13 11.26 -2.57 -7.52
CA LEU A 13 10.17 -1.98 -6.72
C LEU A 13 8.93 -2.89 -6.64
N LEU A 14 8.68 -3.73 -7.66
CA LEU A 14 7.54 -4.64 -7.73
C LEU A 14 7.84 -6.06 -7.22
N GLY A 15 9.11 -6.40 -6.98
CA GLY A 15 9.54 -7.70 -6.48
C GLY A 15 9.01 -8.02 -5.07
N ARG A 16 8.89 -9.28 -4.79
CA ARG A 16 8.33 -9.86 -3.55
C ARG A 16 9.03 -9.41 -2.25
N GLU A 17 10.27 -8.93 -2.34
CA GLU A 17 10.99 -8.25 -1.25
C GLU A 17 10.52 -6.81 -1.01
N GLY A 18 9.89 -6.18 -2.00
CA GLY A 18 9.40 -4.80 -1.94
C GLY A 18 8.39 -4.52 -0.84
N ARG A 19 7.65 -5.52 -0.37
CA ARG A 19 6.59 -5.32 0.63
C ARG A 19 7.10 -4.89 2.01
N SER A 20 8.23 -5.46 2.45
CA SER A 20 8.90 -5.03 3.68
C SER A 20 9.62 -3.69 3.47
N LEU A 21 10.08 -3.44 2.23
CA LEU A 21 10.75 -2.21 1.84
C LEU A 21 9.78 -1.01 1.84
N HIS A 22 8.59 -1.16 1.27
CA HIS A 22 7.57 -0.10 1.25
C HIS A 22 7.09 0.27 2.66
N LEU A 23 6.91 -0.73 3.54
CA LEU A 23 6.52 -0.48 4.93
C LEU A 23 7.65 0.21 5.71
N LYS A 24 8.90 -0.21 5.51
CA LYS A 24 10.09 0.43 6.09
C LYS A 24 10.28 1.86 5.55
N ALA A 25 10.07 2.07 4.25
CA ALA A 25 10.13 3.39 3.62
C ALA A 25 9.04 4.32 4.15
N ALA A 26 7.80 3.87 4.27
CA ALA A 26 6.71 4.63 4.87
C ALA A 26 7.00 4.98 6.34
N GLY A 27 7.49 4.03 7.14
CA GLY A 27 7.91 4.26 8.52
C GLY A 27 9.05 5.27 8.63
N GLY A 28 10.05 5.15 7.76
CA GLY A 28 11.17 6.10 7.68
C GLY A 28 10.72 7.50 7.28
N ALA A 29 9.83 7.62 6.30
CA ALA A 29 9.26 8.89 5.87
C ALA A 29 8.43 9.56 6.99
N THR A 30 7.63 8.79 7.72
CA THR A 30 6.85 9.28 8.86
C THR A 30 7.76 9.77 9.99
N ALA A 31 8.83 9.05 10.28
CA ALA A 31 9.83 9.47 11.28
C ALA A 31 10.57 10.75 10.84
N ALA A 32 10.94 10.84 9.55
CA ALA A 32 11.55 12.04 8.97
C ALA A 32 10.58 13.24 9.03
N LEU A 33 9.30 13.06 8.74
CA LEU A 33 8.28 14.10 8.88
C LEU A 33 8.21 14.58 10.34
N GLY A 34 8.13 13.66 11.31
CA GLY A 34 8.14 14.02 12.73
C GLY A 34 9.37 14.85 13.12
N ALA A 35 10.55 14.43 12.67
CA ALA A 35 11.78 15.17 12.91
C ALA A 35 11.75 16.57 12.27
N VAL A 36 11.31 16.68 11.01
CA VAL A 36 11.19 17.97 10.31
C VAL A 36 10.18 18.88 11.00
N MET A 37 9.05 18.36 11.48
CA MET A 37 8.06 19.14 12.23
C MET A 37 8.64 19.67 13.54
N LEU A 38 9.32 18.83 14.32
CA LEU A 38 9.92 19.23 15.59
C LEU A 38 11.06 20.24 15.41
N LEU A 39 12.00 19.94 14.51
CA LEU A 39 13.17 20.80 14.24
C LEU A 39 12.75 22.07 13.47
N GLY A 40 11.84 21.92 12.50
CA GLY A 40 11.31 23.04 11.72
C GLY A 40 10.52 24.02 12.58
N SER A 41 9.75 23.54 13.57
CA SER A 41 9.07 24.40 14.53
C SER A 41 10.04 25.22 15.36
N TRP A 42 11.15 24.62 15.79
CA TRP A 42 12.20 25.35 16.50
C TRP A 42 12.88 26.39 15.58
N ALA A 43 13.23 25.95 14.37
CA ALA A 43 13.91 26.81 13.38
C ALA A 43 13.06 28.00 12.95
N VAL A 44 11.74 27.81 12.75
CA VAL A 44 10.84 28.91 12.33
C VAL A 44 10.69 29.93 13.44
N VAL A 45 10.57 29.52 14.72
CA VAL A 45 10.53 30.45 15.84
C VAL A 45 11.78 31.31 15.90
N ALA A 46 12.96 30.67 15.74
CA ALA A 46 14.23 31.41 15.71
C ALA A 46 14.33 32.34 14.49
N ALA A 47 13.82 31.95 13.34
CA ALA A 47 13.80 32.78 12.13
C ALA A 47 12.83 33.96 12.20
N GLU A 48 11.77 33.87 12.98
CA GLU A 48 10.74 34.92 13.18
C GLU A 48 11.04 35.83 14.36
N GLU A 49 12.05 35.53 15.17
CA GLU A 49 12.42 36.30 16.35
C GLU A 49 12.76 37.76 15.98
N GLY A 50 12.08 38.72 16.61
CA GLY A 50 12.28 40.14 16.35
C GLY A 50 11.67 40.67 15.04
N ALA A 51 11.04 39.82 14.21
CA ALA A 51 10.43 40.27 12.97
C ALA A 51 9.12 41.00 13.21
N ARG A 52 8.91 42.14 12.50
CA ARG A 52 7.67 42.89 12.58
C ARG A 52 6.50 42.09 12.02
N GLY A 53 5.46 41.91 12.83
CA GLY A 53 4.25 41.16 12.43
C GLY A 53 4.39 39.63 12.58
N ALA A 54 5.46 39.14 13.19
CA ALA A 54 5.59 37.73 13.49
C ALA A 54 4.51 37.24 14.46
N ASN A 55 3.83 36.16 14.09
CA ASN A 55 2.82 35.51 14.91
C ASN A 55 3.28 34.13 15.43
N LEU A 56 4.32 33.56 14.85
CA LEU A 56 5.02 32.34 15.29
C LEU A 56 6.03 32.64 16.41
N THR A 57 5.54 33.09 17.55
CA THR A 57 6.34 33.60 18.66
C THR A 57 6.67 32.59 19.75
N SER A 58 6.18 31.37 19.64
CA SER A 58 6.44 30.30 20.60
C SER A 58 6.42 28.92 19.95
N TYR A 59 7.18 27.98 20.53
CA TYR A 59 7.28 26.61 20.03
C TYR A 59 5.92 25.90 19.88
N PRO A 60 4.96 25.98 20.82
CA PRO A 60 3.65 25.35 20.64
C PRO A 60 2.87 25.88 19.43
N LYS A 61 2.93 27.21 19.17
CA LYS A 61 2.31 27.80 17.98
C LYS A 61 2.97 27.33 16.69
N ALA A 62 4.29 27.26 16.68
CA ALA A 62 5.05 26.76 15.54
C ALA A 62 4.81 25.27 15.28
N LEU A 63 4.66 24.48 16.34
CA LEU A 63 4.33 23.06 16.21
C LEU A 63 2.91 22.87 15.63
N TRP A 64 1.94 23.61 16.10
CA TRP A 64 0.59 23.63 15.52
C TRP A 64 0.63 24.03 14.05
N TRP A 65 1.32 25.12 13.72
CA TRP A 65 1.52 25.57 12.35
C TRP A 65 2.22 24.49 11.48
N SER A 66 3.20 23.77 12.00
CA SER A 66 3.87 22.68 11.27
C SER A 66 2.91 21.52 10.96
N VAL A 67 2.01 21.19 11.89
CA VAL A 67 0.98 20.15 11.67
C VAL A 67 0.03 20.57 10.55
N GLU A 68 -0.57 21.74 10.63
CA GLU A 68 -1.52 22.22 9.62
C GLU A 68 -0.88 22.42 8.24
N THR A 69 0.39 22.83 8.21
CA THR A 69 1.17 23.01 6.99
C THR A 69 1.53 21.67 6.35
N ALA A 70 2.06 20.73 7.14
CA ALA A 70 2.41 19.39 6.65
C ALA A 70 1.18 18.59 6.21
N THR A 71 0.04 18.77 6.86
CA THR A 71 -1.24 18.15 6.49
C THR A 71 -1.97 18.85 5.36
N THR A 72 -1.42 19.96 4.86
CA THR A 72 -2.02 20.79 3.81
C THR A 72 -3.37 21.44 4.16
N VAL A 73 -3.72 21.52 5.45
CA VAL A 73 -4.95 22.16 5.93
C VAL A 73 -4.83 23.68 5.85
N GLY A 74 -3.76 24.26 6.41
CA GLY A 74 -3.42 25.67 6.31
C GLY A 74 -4.54 26.62 6.77
N TYR A 75 -4.90 26.63 8.05
CA TYR A 75 -5.93 27.54 8.56
C TYR A 75 -5.57 29.01 8.39
N GLY A 76 -4.27 29.34 8.28
CA GLY A 76 -3.81 30.71 8.09
C GLY A 76 -3.81 31.57 9.35
N ASP A 77 -3.99 30.98 10.52
CA ASP A 77 -3.91 31.62 11.84
C ASP A 77 -2.45 31.91 12.22
N PHE A 78 -1.52 31.04 11.78
CA PHE A 78 -0.07 31.19 11.91
C PHE A 78 0.62 31.04 10.58
N TYR A 79 1.61 31.90 10.30
CA TYR A 79 2.42 31.81 9.07
C TYR A 79 3.75 32.55 9.23
N PRO A 80 4.82 32.14 8.53
CA PRO A 80 6.10 32.83 8.58
C PRO A 80 6.08 34.10 7.74
N VAL A 81 6.57 35.21 8.32
CA VAL A 81 6.68 36.51 7.67
C VAL A 81 8.09 36.74 7.09
N THR A 82 9.11 36.09 7.67
CA THR A 82 10.50 36.24 7.22
C THR A 82 10.83 35.34 6.03
N LEU A 83 11.86 35.66 5.27
CA LEU A 83 12.36 34.82 4.16
C LEU A 83 12.83 33.46 4.69
N TRP A 84 13.58 33.45 5.79
CA TRP A 84 14.08 32.20 6.39
C TRP A 84 12.96 31.32 6.93
N GLY A 85 11.96 31.92 7.58
CA GLY A 85 10.76 31.20 8.02
C GLY A 85 10.00 30.56 6.86
N ARG A 86 9.90 31.26 5.70
CA ARG A 86 9.26 30.73 4.49
C ARG A 86 10.05 29.59 3.86
N ILE A 87 11.39 29.64 3.92
CA ILE A 87 12.24 28.52 3.45
C ILE A 87 11.99 27.27 4.32
N VAL A 88 11.96 27.43 5.66
CA VAL A 88 11.59 26.34 6.57
C VAL A 88 10.19 25.81 6.25
N GLY A 89 9.23 26.70 6.00
CA GLY A 89 7.87 26.32 5.59
C GLY A 89 7.86 25.49 4.30
N ALA A 90 8.62 25.89 3.30
CA ALA A 90 8.71 25.12 2.05
C ALA A 90 9.25 23.70 2.27
N VAL A 91 10.24 23.54 3.16
CA VAL A 91 10.77 22.21 3.50
C VAL A 91 9.69 21.37 4.21
N VAL A 92 8.96 21.93 5.16
CA VAL A 92 7.85 21.26 5.86
C VAL A 92 6.78 20.80 4.86
N MET A 93 6.40 21.64 3.89
CA MET A 93 5.42 21.34 2.85
C MET A 93 5.89 20.16 1.97
N VAL A 94 7.12 20.23 1.44
CA VAL A 94 7.66 19.17 0.55
C VAL A 94 7.75 17.83 1.27
N VAL A 95 8.26 17.82 2.50
CA VAL A 95 8.37 16.57 3.29
C VAL A 95 6.99 16.05 3.66
N GLY A 96 6.06 16.94 4.01
CA GLY A 96 4.67 16.57 4.31
C GLY A 96 4.00 15.86 3.13
N ILE A 97 3.94 16.50 1.96
CA ILE A 97 3.31 15.95 0.74
C ILE A 97 3.94 14.61 0.36
N THR A 98 5.28 14.53 0.39
CA THR A 98 6.00 13.31 0.03
C THR A 98 5.67 12.16 0.99
N THR A 99 5.60 12.43 2.29
CA THR A 99 5.24 11.43 3.31
C THR A 99 3.82 10.92 3.12
N TYR A 100 2.85 11.81 2.86
CA TYR A 100 1.47 11.42 2.55
C TYR A 100 1.40 10.50 1.34
N GLY A 101 2.10 10.83 0.26
CA GLY A 101 2.18 9.99 -0.94
C GLY A 101 2.74 8.60 -0.63
N MET A 102 3.83 8.52 0.15
CA MET A 102 4.43 7.24 0.53
C MET A 102 3.52 6.38 1.41
N VAL A 103 2.87 6.98 2.42
CA VAL A 103 1.94 6.28 3.32
C VAL A 103 0.74 5.75 2.53
N THR A 104 0.16 6.58 1.67
CA THR A 104 -0.97 6.19 0.82
C THR A 104 -0.60 5.05 -0.13
N ALA A 105 0.57 5.12 -0.78
CA ALA A 105 1.07 4.07 -1.65
C ALA A 105 1.33 2.76 -0.87
N ALA A 106 1.89 2.83 0.33
CA ALA A 106 2.12 1.67 1.19
C ALA A 106 0.81 0.99 1.61
N LEU A 107 -0.22 1.78 1.97
CA LEU A 107 -1.55 1.28 2.28
C LEU A 107 -2.22 0.63 1.06
N ALA A 108 -2.18 1.28 -0.11
CA ALA A 108 -2.73 0.74 -1.35
C ALA A 108 -2.09 -0.62 -1.70
N THR A 109 -0.76 -0.71 -1.63
CA THR A 109 -0.01 -1.96 -1.87
C THR A 109 -0.39 -3.06 -0.88
N TRP A 110 -0.62 -2.70 0.39
CA TRP A 110 -1.04 -3.63 1.42
C TRP A 110 -2.45 -4.19 1.13
N PHE A 111 -3.40 -3.35 0.74
CA PHE A 111 -4.77 -3.77 0.38
C PHE A 111 -4.78 -4.67 -0.85
N VAL A 112 -4.13 -4.25 -1.95
CA VAL A 112 -4.07 -5.02 -3.20
C VAL A 112 -3.45 -6.39 -2.96
N GLY A 113 -2.33 -6.47 -2.24
CA GLY A 113 -1.69 -7.74 -1.98
C GLY A 113 -2.48 -8.66 -1.03
N ARG A 114 -3.45 -8.13 -0.27
CA ARG A 114 -4.35 -8.94 0.56
C ARG A 114 -5.46 -9.55 -0.28
N GLU A 115 -5.99 -8.78 -1.23
CA GLU A 115 -7.02 -9.23 -2.18
C GLU A 115 -6.48 -10.31 -3.13
N GLU A 116 -5.27 -10.15 -3.64
CA GLU A 116 -4.64 -11.13 -4.53
C GLU A 116 -4.46 -12.50 -3.85
N LYS A 117 -4.02 -12.51 -2.59
CA LYS A 117 -3.94 -13.75 -1.79
C LYS A 117 -5.32 -14.42 -1.59
N ARG A 118 -6.36 -13.62 -1.43
CA ARG A 118 -7.74 -14.13 -1.30
C ARG A 118 -8.20 -14.75 -2.60
N ARG A 119 -7.95 -14.10 -3.73
CA ARG A 119 -8.30 -14.63 -5.07
C ARG A 119 -7.59 -15.94 -5.38
N HIS A 120 -6.30 -16.03 -5.09
CA HIS A 120 -5.54 -17.27 -5.26
C HIS A 120 -6.10 -18.43 -4.43
N ARG A 121 -6.46 -18.19 -3.18
CA ARG A 121 -7.08 -19.23 -2.33
C ARG A 121 -8.44 -19.69 -2.90
N LEU A 122 -9.30 -18.76 -3.30
CA LEU A 122 -10.59 -19.09 -3.89
C LEU A 122 -10.45 -19.85 -5.21
N ALA A 123 -9.50 -19.47 -6.07
CA ALA A 123 -9.22 -20.18 -7.31
C ALA A 123 -8.72 -21.61 -7.05
N HIS A 124 -7.83 -21.83 -6.07
CA HIS A 124 -7.38 -23.16 -5.66
C HIS A 124 -8.54 -24.04 -5.18
N THR A 125 -9.36 -23.53 -4.25
CA THR A 125 -10.52 -24.27 -3.74
C THR A 125 -11.53 -24.59 -4.83
N ALA A 126 -11.78 -23.65 -5.77
CA ALA A 126 -12.66 -23.90 -6.91
C ALA A 126 -12.10 -24.99 -7.85
N HIS A 127 -10.79 -25.00 -8.07
CA HIS A 127 -10.14 -26.03 -8.88
C HIS A 127 -10.23 -27.42 -8.24
N GLU A 128 -9.94 -27.53 -6.94
CA GLU A 128 -10.08 -28.77 -6.17
C GLU A 128 -11.52 -29.31 -6.21
N LEU A 129 -12.52 -28.44 -6.00
CA LEU A 129 -13.93 -28.84 -6.10
C LEU A 129 -14.31 -29.31 -7.51
N CYS A 130 -13.79 -28.68 -8.56
CA CYS A 130 -14.05 -29.06 -9.94
C CYS A 130 -13.44 -30.44 -10.24
N GLU A 131 -12.22 -30.71 -9.79
CA GLU A 131 -11.57 -32.02 -9.96
C GLU A 131 -12.30 -33.13 -9.20
N ASP A 132 -12.72 -32.90 -7.96
CA ASP A 132 -13.45 -33.88 -7.17
C ASP A 132 -14.82 -34.20 -7.77
N THR A 133 -15.52 -33.15 -8.30
CA THR A 133 -16.77 -33.35 -9.01
C THR A 133 -16.59 -34.13 -10.31
N ALA A 134 -15.51 -33.85 -11.05
CA ALA A 134 -15.19 -34.58 -12.28
C ALA A 134 -14.87 -36.06 -12.00
N ARG A 135 -14.10 -36.35 -10.95
CA ARG A 135 -13.81 -37.73 -10.51
C ARG A 135 -15.09 -38.48 -10.10
N ALA A 136 -15.93 -37.84 -9.29
CA ALA A 136 -17.19 -38.42 -8.85
C ALA A 136 -18.17 -38.70 -10.03
N LEU A 137 -18.17 -37.86 -11.05
CA LEU A 137 -18.91 -38.08 -12.30
C LEU A 137 -18.33 -39.27 -13.07
N HIS A 138 -17.02 -39.37 -13.21
CA HIS A 138 -16.36 -40.47 -13.90
C HIS A 138 -16.69 -41.79 -13.24
N ASP A 139 -16.57 -41.91 -11.93
CA ASP A 139 -16.95 -43.10 -11.15
C ASP A 139 -18.43 -43.50 -11.32
N ARG A 140 -19.32 -42.52 -11.52
CA ARG A 140 -20.74 -42.82 -11.80
C ARG A 140 -20.95 -43.33 -13.21
N PHE A 141 -20.27 -42.77 -14.21
CA PHE A 141 -20.33 -43.24 -15.59
C PHE A 141 -19.79 -44.67 -15.70
N ASP A 142 -18.65 -44.99 -15.10
CA ASP A 142 -18.06 -46.33 -15.10
C ASP A 142 -19.03 -47.35 -14.47
N ARG A 143 -19.70 -46.99 -13.37
CA ARG A 143 -20.71 -47.88 -12.77
C ARG A 143 -21.93 -48.10 -13.68
N LEU A 144 -22.41 -47.07 -14.37
CA LEU A 144 -23.50 -47.20 -15.32
C LEU A 144 -23.10 -48.08 -16.52
N GLU A 145 -21.90 -47.91 -17.05
CA GLU A 145 -21.38 -48.71 -18.13
C GLU A 145 -21.27 -50.20 -17.73
N HIS A 146 -20.79 -50.49 -16.53
CA HIS A 146 -20.78 -51.84 -15.98
C HIS A 146 -22.18 -52.47 -15.86
N LEU A 147 -23.18 -51.68 -15.42
CA LEU A 147 -24.55 -52.16 -15.28
C LEU A 147 -25.20 -52.42 -16.64
N VAL A 148 -24.94 -51.59 -17.65
CA VAL A 148 -25.45 -51.80 -19.02
C VAL A 148 -24.81 -53.02 -19.65
N THR A 149 -23.49 -53.16 -19.54
CA THR A 149 -22.74 -54.28 -20.11
C THR A 149 -23.08 -55.63 -19.45
N SER A 150 -23.38 -55.64 -18.15
CA SER A 150 -23.83 -56.83 -17.42
C SER A 150 -25.24 -57.29 -17.80
N ARG A 151 -26.10 -56.37 -18.23
CA ARG A 151 -27.48 -56.66 -18.66
C ARG A 151 -27.54 -57.18 -20.07
N ASP A 152 -26.61 -56.83 -20.96
CA ASP A 152 -26.49 -57.30 -22.34
C ASP A 152 -25.80 -58.65 -22.50
N ARG A 153 -25.37 -59.28 -21.41
CA ARG A 153 -24.79 -60.64 -21.48
C ARG A 153 -25.96 -61.63 -21.63
N PRO A 154 -26.13 -62.24 -22.77
CA PRO A 154 -27.18 -63.26 -22.93
C PRO A 154 -26.87 -64.42 -21.96
N GLU A 155 -27.84 -64.71 -21.08
CA GLU A 155 -27.79 -65.97 -20.30
C GLU A 155 -27.54 -67.13 -21.22
N GLY A 156 -26.40 -67.80 -21.02
CA GLY A 156 -26.01 -68.96 -21.83
C GLY A 156 -27.12 -70.01 -21.82
N ARG A 157 -27.65 -70.31 -22.99
CA ARG A 157 -28.56 -71.46 -23.21
C ARG A 157 -27.82 -72.70 -22.71
N PRO A 158 -28.35 -73.43 -21.76
CA PRO A 158 -27.83 -74.80 -21.50
C PRO A 158 -28.24 -75.70 -22.66
N GLU A 159 -27.27 -76.36 -23.26
CA GLU A 159 -27.53 -77.52 -24.13
C GLU A 159 -27.93 -78.76 -23.32
#